data_f982ba9ac3a3982661a8638404fd0514
#
_entry.id   f982ba9ac3a3982661a8638404fd0514
#
_cell.length_a   1.000
_cell.length_b   1.000
_cell.length_c   1.000
_cell.angle_alpha   90.00
_cell.angle_beta   90.00
_cell.angle_gamma   90.00
#
_symmetry.space_group_name_H-M   'P 1'
#
loop_
_entity.id
_entity.type
_entity.pdbx_description
1 polymer ?
#
loop_
_entity_poly.entity_id
_entity_poly.type
_entity_poly.pdbx_seq_one_letter_code
_entity_poly.pdbx_strand_id
1 'polypeptide(L)'
;MVFHADCVDGGERKGDNNDNGKDTIQIIPLRLSADIRPNDELDTLILRSLEQRQEQIFDNDVLVVAHKIVSKAEGRVVNLEHIKPSAESLKIAAEDGKDARIIELILDESKDMIRHSNGVIIVETRHGFICANAGVDQSNVEDSINHAVLLPVDADASANKIRESLREKTGGKDFAVIITDTFGRPFREGQTNVAIGIAGIEPIKSYVGSADMYGKKLRVTEIAVVDEIASAAELAMGKLERVPVVIIRGYKYQKPEKESSAISKLIRPKEKDLFR
;
A
#
# COMPACT_ATOMS: atom_id res chain seq x y z
N MET A 1 -0.69 -23.40 -44.92
CA MET A 1 0.61 -24.10 -45.05
C MET A 1 0.99 -24.50 -43.62
N VAL A 2 0.76 -25.77 -43.28
CA VAL A 2 0.94 -26.33 -41.93
C VAL A 2 2.29 -27.04 -41.93
N PHE A 3 3.19 -26.69 -41.02
CA PHE A 3 4.38 -27.51 -40.81
C PHE A 3 4.17 -28.37 -39.56
N HIS A 4 4.08 -29.67 -39.77
CA HIS A 4 4.31 -30.70 -38.77
C HIS A 4 5.81 -30.97 -38.70
N ALA A 5 6.33 -31.03 -37.48
CA ALA A 5 7.64 -31.66 -37.21
C ALA A 5 7.40 -32.67 -36.09
N ASP A 6 7.36 -33.95 -36.47
CA ASP A 6 7.46 -35.09 -35.58
C ASP A 6 8.91 -35.20 -35.11
N CYS A 7 9.14 -35.32 -33.82
CA CYS A 7 10.33 -35.93 -33.27
C CYS A 7 9.92 -36.83 -32.08
N VAL A 8 10.05 -38.12 -32.36
CA VAL A 8 9.97 -39.23 -31.40
C VAL A 8 11.28 -39.22 -30.60
N ASP A 9 11.23 -39.24 -29.29
CA ASP A 9 12.01 -40.23 -28.53
C ASP A 9 11.44 -40.40 -27.12
N GLY A 10 11.24 -41.69 -26.78
CA GLY A 10 10.68 -42.12 -25.53
C GLY A 10 11.70 -42.11 -24.40
N GLY A 11 11.43 -41.36 -23.38
CA GLY A 11 12.10 -41.45 -22.08
C GLY A 11 11.04 -41.40 -21.01
N GLU A 12 10.73 -42.50 -20.37
CA GLU A 12 9.87 -42.58 -19.18
C GLU A 12 10.45 -41.67 -18.08
N ARG A 13 9.85 -40.49 -17.90
CA ARG A 13 10.06 -39.69 -16.67
C ARG A 13 9.08 -40.23 -15.63
N LYS A 14 9.62 -40.96 -14.66
CA LYS A 14 8.94 -41.26 -13.41
C LYS A 14 8.43 -39.97 -12.82
N GLY A 15 7.13 -39.91 -12.63
CA GLY A 15 6.48 -38.75 -12.02
C GLY A 15 6.88 -38.63 -10.57
N ASP A 16 7.62 -37.57 -10.23
CA ASP A 16 7.61 -36.98 -8.91
C ASP A 16 6.49 -35.92 -8.89
N ASN A 17 5.29 -36.38 -8.67
CA ASN A 17 4.16 -35.53 -8.28
C ASN A 17 4.36 -35.15 -6.81
N ASN A 18 4.97 -34.00 -6.53
CA ASN A 18 4.66 -33.20 -5.32
C ASN A 18 5.53 -31.94 -5.17
N ASP A 19 5.54 -31.02 -6.13
CA ASP A 19 6.11 -29.69 -5.86
C ASP A 19 5.41 -28.54 -6.65
N ASN A 20 4.13 -28.67 -6.98
CA ASN A 20 3.39 -27.68 -7.76
C ASN A 20 2.93 -26.44 -6.96
N GLY A 21 3.35 -26.24 -5.71
CA GLY A 21 2.94 -25.11 -4.87
C GLY A 21 4.02 -24.09 -4.48
N LYS A 22 5.31 -24.37 -4.72
CA LYS A 22 6.40 -23.60 -4.12
C LYS A 22 6.85 -22.35 -4.89
N ASP A 23 6.48 -22.23 -6.17
CA ASP A 23 6.92 -21.12 -7.04
C ASP A 23 5.77 -20.24 -7.54
N THR A 24 4.58 -20.36 -6.96
CA THR A 24 3.41 -19.58 -7.37
C THR A 24 3.14 -18.45 -6.38
N ILE A 25 3.03 -17.22 -6.87
CA ILE A 25 2.51 -16.10 -6.10
C ILE A 25 1.02 -15.96 -6.40
N GLN A 26 0.21 -15.96 -5.35
CA GLN A 26 -1.25 -15.80 -5.44
C GLN A 26 -1.66 -14.43 -4.90
N ILE A 27 -2.62 -13.79 -5.57
CA ILE A 27 -3.25 -12.54 -5.16
C ILE A 27 -4.69 -12.87 -4.80
N ILE A 28 -5.04 -12.82 -3.51
CA ILE A 28 -6.32 -13.28 -2.98
C ILE A 28 -7.11 -12.06 -2.46
N PRO A 29 -8.14 -11.60 -3.18
CA PRO A 29 -8.94 -10.44 -2.76
C PRO A 29 -9.88 -10.80 -1.62
N LEU A 30 -10.00 -9.91 -0.62
CA LEU A 30 -10.96 -10.00 0.47
C LEU A 30 -11.94 -8.82 0.38
N ARG A 31 -13.21 -9.13 0.16
CA ARG A 31 -14.28 -8.12 0.14
C ARG A 31 -14.80 -7.89 1.55
N LEU A 32 -14.91 -6.64 1.95
CA LEU A 32 -15.60 -6.29 3.18
C LEU A 32 -17.04 -5.92 2.86
N SER A 33 -17.99 -6.55 3.54
CA SER A 33 -19.43 -6.39 3.29
C SER A 33 -20.03 -5.13 3.91
N ALA A 34 -19.32 -4.49 4.84
CA ALA A 34 -19.79 -3.31 5.56
C ALA A 34 -18.99 -2.06 5.18
N ASP A 35 -19.65 -0.89 5.24
CA ASP A 35 -18.94 0.39 5.24
C ASP A 35 -18.24 0.56 6.60
N ILE A 36 -17.00 1.03 6.55
CA ILE A 36 -16.17 1.20 7.74
C ILE A 36 -16.53 2.51 8.43
N ARG A 37 -16.72 2.44 9.74
CA ARG A 37 -17.02 3.55 10.64
C ARG A 37 -15.91 3.76 11.66
N PRO A 38 -15.83 4.93 12.30
CA PRO A 38 -14.91 5.16 13.41
C PRO A 38 -15.09 4.11 14.52
N ASN A 39 -13.96 3.58 14.99
CA ASN A 39 -13.84 2.53 16.02
C ASN A 39 -14.27 1.12 15.57
N ASP A 40 -14.51 0.88 14.29
CA ASP A 40 -14.69 -0.48 13.79
C ASP A 40 -13.42 -1.31 13.97
N GLU A 41 -13.59 -2.55 14.42
CA GLU A 41 -12.51 -3.52 14.56
C GLU A 41 -12.18 -4.17 13.20
N LEU A 42 -11.18 -3.64 12.49
CA LEU A 42 -10.79 -4.10 11.16
C LEU A 42 -10.40 -5.58 11.13
N ASP A 43 -9.73 -6.06 12.14
CA ASP A 43 -9.35 -7.46 12.30
C ASP A 43 -10.58 -8.39 12.33
N THR A 44 -11.63 -8.00 13.05
CA THR A 44 -12.91 -8.74 13.08
C THR A 44 -13.58 -8.77 11.71
N LEU A 45 -13.56 -7.65 10.97
CA LEU A 45 -14.13 -7.57 9.62
C LEU A 45 -13.32 -8.39 8.62
N ILE A 46 -12.00 -8.39 8.74
CA ILE A 46 -11.09 -9.19 7.91
C ILE A 46 -11.34 -10.69 8.16
N LEU A 47 -11.42 -11.12 9.42
CA LEU A 47 -11.69 -12.52 9.78
C LEU A 47 -13.04 -13.01 9.23
N ARG A 48 -14.09 -12.20 9.33
CA ARG A 48 -15.40 -12.53 8.74
C ARG A 48 -15.31 -12.70 7.22
N SER A 49 -14.53 -11.84 6.53
CA SER A 49 -14.33 -11.96 5.09
C SER A 49 -13.56 -13.24 4.73
N LEU A 50 -12.58 -13.63 5.53
CA LEU A 50 -11.86 -14.89 5.38
C LEU A 50 -12.79 -16.10 5.53
N GLU A 51 -13.61 -16.12 6.58
CA GLU A 51 -14.61 -17.17 6.83
C GLU A 51 -15.60 -17.31 5.66
N GLN A 52 -16.15 -16.19 5.16
CA GLN A 52 -17.07 -16.17 4.03
C GLN A 52 -16.46 -16.75 2.75
N ARG A 53 -15.15 -16.64 2.58
CA ARG A 53 -14.40 -17.19 1.44
C ARG A 53 -13.85 -18.60 1.68
N GLN A 54 -14.02 -19.15 2.88
CA GLN A 54 -13.37 -20.40 3.31
C GLN A 54 -11.84 -20.31 3.16
N GLU A 55 -11.29 -19.11 3.45
CA GLU A 55 -9.88 -18.78 3.36
C GLU A 55 -9.32 -18.54 4.77
N GLN A 56 -8.01 -18.61 4.92
CA GLN A 56 -7.30 -18.36 6.17
C GLN A 56 -5.95 -17.69 5.93
N ILE A 57 -5.39 -17.07 6.96
CA ILE A 57 -4.04 -16.53 6.93
C ILE A 57 -3.05 -17.65 7.26
N PHE A 58 -2.01 -17.77 6.45
CA PHE A 58 -0.89 -18.68 6.68
C PHE A 58 0.38 -17.93 7.08
N ASP A 59 1.34 -18.67 7.64
CA ASP A 59 2.67 -18.14 7.87
C ASP A 59 3.30 -17.66 6.55
N ASN A 60 3.96 -16.50 6.60
CA ASN A 60 4.56 -15.81 5.48
C ASN A 60 3.59 -15.26 4.42
N ASP A 61 2.29 -15.20 4.68
CA ASP A 61 1.39 -14.37 3.88
C ASP A 61 1.74 -12.87 4.07
N VAL A 62 1.39 -12.04 3.09
CA VAL A 62 1.42 -10.57 3.21
C VAL A 62 0.01 -10.05 3.05
N LEU A 63 -0.54 -9.45 4.09
CA LEU A 63 -1.84 -8.80 4.07
C LEU A 63 -1.67 -7.34 3.64
N VAL A 64 -2.22 -6.98 2.49
CA VAL A 64 -2.20 -5.60 1.97
C VAL A 64 -3.54 -4.95 2.23
N VAL A 65 -3.55 -3.80 2.89
CA VAL A 65 -4.74 -3.11 3.38
C VAL A 65 -4.78 -1.69 2.80
N ALA A 66 -5.87 -1.31 2.17
CA ALA A 66 -6.08 0.07 1.70
C ALA A 66 -6.16 1.04 2.88
N HIS A 67 -5.39 2.14 2.85
CA HIS A 67 -5.36 3.10 3.94
C HIS A 67 -6.74 3.64 4.32
N LYS A 68 -7.65 3.79 3.35
CA LYS A 68 -8.98 4.39 3.60
C LYS A 68 -9.79 3.65 4.65
N ILE A 69 -9.73 2.33 4.69
CA ILE A 69 -10.45 1.58 5.73
C ILE A 69 -9.80 1.77 7.09
N VAL A 70 -8.48 1.87 7.14
CA VAL A 70 -7.72 2.18 8.36
C VAL A 70 -8.05 3.58 8.85
N SER A 71 -7.95 4.57 7.97
CA SER A 71 -8.26 5.97 8.28
C SER A 71 -9.69 6.15 8.78
N LYS A 72 -10.67 5.50 8.15
CA LYS A 72 -12.07 5.54 8.62
C LYS A 72 -12.22 4.93 10.01
N ALA A 73 -11.64 3.76 10.25
CA ALA A 73 -11.70 3.10 11.55
C ALA A 73 -11.01 3.92 12.65
N GLU A 74 -9.96 4.66 12.32
CA GLU A 74 -9.23 5.56 13.24
C GLU A 74 -9.87 6.96 13.36
N GLY A 75 -11.02 7.20 12.71
CA GLY A 75 -11.72 8.49 12.80
C GLY A 75 -11.03 9.61 12.03
N ARG A 76 -10.19 9.30 11.02
CA ARG A 76 -9.51 10.27 10.15
C ARG A 76 -10.40 10.75 9.00
N VAL A 77 -11.72 10.78 9.21
CA VAL A 77 -12.70 11.44 8.32
C VAL A 77 -13.02 12.81 8.90
N VAL A 78 -12.78 13.85 8.12
CA VAL A 78 -12.97 15.24 8.54
C VAL A 78 -14.19 15.83 7.89
N ASN A 79 -15.06 16.48 8.68
CA ASN A 79 -16.17 17.28 8.17
C ASN A 79 -15.65 18.68 7.77
N LEU A 80 -15.75 19.02 6.50
CA LEU A 80 -15.29 20.27 5.91
C LEU A 80 -16.02 21.50 6.42
N GLU A 81 -17.23 21.35 6.96
CA GLU A 81 -17.98 22.46 7.55
C GLU A 81 -17.25 23.08 8.76
N HIS A 82 -16.41 22.29 9.43
CA HIS A 82 -15.63 22.74 10.58
C HIS A 82 -14.29 23.39 10.19
N ILE A 83 -13.90 23.32 8.91
CA ILE A 83 -12.63 23.85 8.41
C ILE A 83 -12.79 25.35 8.09
N LYS A 84 -11.90 26.14 8.65
CA LYS A 84 -11.80 27.59 8.39
C LYS A 84 -10.60 27.86 7.49
N PRO A 85 -10.83 28.18 6.21
CA PRO A 85 -9.75 28.44 5.28
C PRO A 85 -8.89 29.64 5.70
N SER A 86 -7.58 29.49 5.60
CA SER A 86 -6.60 30.57 5.77
C SER A 86 -6.54 31.49 4.54
N ALA A 87 -5.83 32.62 4.66
CA ALA A 87 -5.62 33.49 3.51
C ALA A 87 -4.86 32.80 2.37
N GLU A 88 -3.96 31.87 2.71
CA GLU A 88 -3.19 31.09 1.75
C GLU A 88 -4.07 30.09 1.01
N SER A 89 -4.88 29.32 1.71
CA SER A 89 -5.81 28.36 1.08
C SER A 89 -6.86 29.06 0.21
N LEU A 90 -7.37 30.23 0.62
CA LEU A 90 -8.28 31.05 -0.18
C LEU A 90 -7.62 31.54 -1.47
N LYS A 91 -6.35 31.96 -1.42
CA LYS A 91 -5.61 32.39 -2.60
C LYS A 91 -5.43 31.24 -3.60
N ILE A 92 -4.95 30.08 -3.13
CA ILE A 92 -4.78 28.90 -3.98
C ILE A 92 -6.12 28.45 -4.56
N ALA A 93 -7.19 28.45 -3.75
CA ALA A 93 -8.53 28.09 -4.19
C ALA A 93 -9.04 28.99 -5.33
N ALA A 94 -8.77 30.28 -5.26
CA ALA A 94 -9.15 31.23 -6.30
C ALA A 94 -8.38 31.01 -7.62
N GLU A 95 -7.13 30.58 -7.53
CA GLU A 95 -6.30 30.25 -8.71
C GLU A 95 -6.75 28.94 -9.39
N ASP A 96 -7.12 27.93 -8.60
CA ASP A 96 -7.41 26.57 -9.09
C ASP A 96 -8.91 26.28 -9.29
N GLY A 97 -9.80 27.11 -8.79
CA GLY A 97 -11.25 26.84 -8.78
C GLY A 97 -11.64 25.69 -7.85
N LYS A 98 -10.85 25.43 -6.79
CA LYS A 98 -11.05 24.35 -5.83
C LYS A 98 -11.69 24.85 -4.53
N ASP A 99 -12.17 23.91 -3.73
CA ASP A 99 -12.68 24.20 -2.39
C ASP A 99 -11.51 24.57 -1.46
N ALA A 100 -11.54 25.79 -0.91
CA ALA A 100 -10.54 26.30 0.00
C ALA A 100 -10.40 25.47 1.29
N ARG A 101 -11.47 24.79 1.72
CA ARG A 101 -11.46 23.90 2.90
C ARG A 101 -10.61 22.67 2.66
N ILE A 102 -10.65 22.09 1.45
CA ILE A 102 -9.78 20.97 1.05
C ILE A 102 -8.33 21.42 0.98
N ILE A 103 -8.07 22.60 0.43
CA ILE A 103 -6.70 23.15 0.36
C ILE A 103 -6.16 23.38 1.77
N GLU A 104 -6.98 23.90 2.69
CA GLU A 104 -6.56 24.04 4.09
C GLU A 104 -6.13 22.72 4.70
N LEU A 105 -6.93 21.64 4.52
CA LEU A 105 -6.56 20.30 5.00
C LEU A 105 -5.25 19.79 4.37
N ILE A 106 -5.03 20.07 3.08
CA ILE A 106 -3.78 19.70 2.39
C ILE A 106 -2.59 20.42 3.04
N LEU A 107 -2.73 21.71 3.32
CA LEU A 107 -1.68 22.51 3.99
C LEU A 107 -1.45 22.01 5.42
N ASP A 108 -2.52 21.72 6.16
CA ASP A 108 -2.44 21.22 7.53
C ASP A 108 -1.75 19.84 7.62
N GLU A 109 -1.95 18.95 6.64
CA GLU A 109 -1.31 17.62 6.59
C GLU A 109 0.09 17.64 5.94
N SER A 110 0.60 18.83 5.57
CA SER A 110 1.88 19.03 4.90
C SER A 110 2.93 19.60 5.85
N LYS A 111 4.18 19.27 5.58
CA LYS A 111 5.37 19.96 6.14
C LYS A 111 5.84 21.07 5.23
N ASP A 112 5.78 20.85 3.92
CA ASP A 112 6.31 21.77 2.91
C ASP A 112 5.55 21.59 1.59
N MET A 113 5.32 22.69 0.89
CA MET A 113 4.76 22.67 -0.47
C MET A 113 5.91 22.62 -1.46
N ILE A 114 6.03 21.50 -2.18
CA ILE A 114 7.10 21.28 -3.17
C ILE A 114 6.75 21.98 -4.49
N ARG A 115 5.50 21.85 -4.93
CA ARG A 115 5.04 22.43 -6.20
C ARG A 115 3.53 22.62 -6.21
N HIS A 116 3.11 23.74 -6.74
CA HIS A 116 1.72 24.01 -7.09
C HIS A 116 1.64 24.38 -8.56
N SER A 117 0.90 23.62 -9.34
CA SER A 117 0.72 23.87 -10.77
C SER A 117 -0.48 23.12 -11.32
N ASN A 118 -1.25 23.79 -12.20
CA ASN A 118 -2.40 23.20 -12.91
C ASN A 118 -3.41 22.50 -11.98
N GLY A 119 -3.68 23.09 -10.84
CA GLY A 119 -4.60 22.55 -9.87
C GLY A 119 -4.08 21.32 -9.09
N VAL A 120 -2.80 20.98 -9.19
CA VAL A 120 -2.17 19.91 -8.40
C VAL A 120 -1.20 20.49 -7.41
N ILE A 121 -1.37 20.15 -6.14
CA ILE A 121 -0.49 20.57 -5.04
C ILE A 121 0.36 19.36 -4.65
N ILE A 122 1.66 19.40 -4.96
CA ILE A 122 2.62 18.39 -4.53
C ILE A 122 3.25 18.88 -3.24
N VAL A 123 3.20 18.05 -2.22
CA VAL A 123 3.68 18.41 -0.87
C VAL A 123 4.58 17.31 -0.30
N GLU A 124 5.38 17.70 0.69
CA GLU A 124 5.94 16.77 1.66
C GLU A 124 4.94 16.62 2.81
N THR A 125 4.39 15.43 3.00
CA THR A 125 3.46 15.16 4.09
C THR A 125 4.14 15.18 5.45
N ARG A 126 3.37 15.21 6.55
CA ARG A 126 3.90 15.05 7.92
C ARG A 126 4.68 13.74 8.10
N HIS A 127 4.34 12.69 7.34
CA HIS A 127 5.02 11.40 7.32
C HIS A 127 6.34 11.42 6.53
N GLY A 128 6.56 12.45 5.69
CA GLY A 128 7.73 12.60 4.81
C GLY A 128 7.52 12.09 3.38
N PHE A 129 6.32 11.63 3.02
CA PHE A 129 6.00 11.25 1.64
C PHE A 129 5.88 12.48 0.75
N ILE A 130 6.37 12.38 -0.49
CA ILE A 130 6.12 13.38 -1.53
C ILE A 130 4.97 12.90 -2.40
N CYS A 131 3.82 13.54 -2.27
CA CYS A 131 2.63 13.12 -3.02
C CYS A 131 1.71 14.31 -3.33
N ALA A 132 0.72 14.07 -4.19
CA ALA A 132 -0.31 15.05 -4.48
C ALA A 132 -1.30 15.16 -3.30
N ASN A 133 -1.67 16.39 -2.99
CA ASN A 133 -2.74 16.74 -2.04
C ASN A 133 -2.58 16.12 -0.65
N ALA A 134 -1.36 15.85 -0.20
CA ALA A 134 -1.05 15.24 1.10
C ALA A 134 -1.80 13.91 1.38
N GLY A 135 -2.27 13.20 0.36
CA GLY A 135 -3.15 12.04 0.52
C GLY A 135 -4.58 12.37 0.99
N VAL A 136 -4.97 13.64 1.00
CA VAL A 136 -6.36 14.07 1.28
C VAL A 136 -7.25 13.65 0.12
N ASP A 137 -8.27 12.84 0.40
CA ASP A 137 -9.14 12.26 -0.63
C ASP A 137 -10.63 12.34 -0.22
N GLN A 138 -11.48 12.67 -1.18
CA GLN A 138 -12.93 12.69 -1.03
C GLN A 138 -13.61 11.48 -1.67
N SER A 139 -12.87 10.63 -2.38
CA SER A 139 -13.44 9.46 -3.04
C SER A 139 -13.76 8.34 -2.06
N ASN A 140 -14.87 7.61 -2.30
CA ASN A 140 -15.35 6.52 -1.45
C ASN A 140 -15.62 6.95 0.01
N VAL A 141 -16.03 8.19 0.22
CA VAL A 141 -16.48 8.75 1.50
C VAL A 141 -17.96 9.07 1.40
N GLU A 142 -18.73 8.75 2.44
CA GLU A 142 -20.13 9.15 2.54
C GLU A 142 -20.21 10.68 2.60
N ASP A 143 -21.15 11.29 1.87
CA ASP A 143 -21.23 12.74 1.70
C ASP A 143 -19.86 13.38 1.33
N SER A 144 -19.31 12.95 0.21
CA SER A 144 -17.99 13.37 -0.28
C SER A 144 -17.86 14.88 -0.56
N ILE A 145 -18.99 15.62 -0.59
CA ILE A 145 -19.00 17.08 -0.72
C ILE A 145 -18.54 17.75 0.59
N ASN A 146 -18.93 17.16 1.72
CA ASN A 146 -18.66 17.72 3.04
C ASN A 146 -17.64 16.92 3.85
N HIS A 147 -17.12 15.83 3.36
CA HIS A 147 -16.15 15.01 4.08
C HIS A 147 -14.92 14.69 3.23
N ALA A 148 -13.80 14.61 3.89
CA ALA A 148 -12.53 14.13 3.32
C ALA A 148 -11.88 13.11 4.26
N VAL A 149 -11.16 12.15 3.68
CA VAL A 149 -10.34 11.18 4.40
C VAL A 149 -8.89 11.62 4.35
N LEU A 150 -8.21 11.54 5.49
CA LEU A 150 -6.79 11.82 5.65
C LEU A 150 -6.02 10.50 5.79
N LEU A 151 -4.70 10.53 5.62
CA LEU A 151 -3.86 9.36 5.92
C LEU A 151 -3.91 9.02 7.42
N PRO A 152 -3.67 7.75 7.83
CA PRO A 152 -3.47 7.40 9.23
C PRO A 152 -2.35 8.25 9.84
N VAL A 153 -2.45 8.60 11.12
CA VAL A 153 -1.43 9.44 11.80
C VAL A 153 -0.07 8.74 11.82
N ASP A 154 -0.07 7.44 12.06
CA ASP A 154 1.11 6.56 12.03
C ASP A 154 0.71 5.23 11.40
N ALA A 155 0.98 5.09 10.11
CA ALA A 155 0.58 3.93 9.35
C ALA A 155 1.38 2.66 9.73
N ASP A 156 2.63 2.77 10.21
CA ASP A 156 3.38 1.63 10.73
C ASP A 156 2.76 1.12 12.04
N ALA A 157 2.38 2.02 12.96
CA ALA A 157 1.67 1.66 14.18
C ALA A 157 0.31 1.01 13.88
N SER A 158 -0.43 1.54 12.89
CA SER A 158 -1.70 0.95 12.43
C SER A 158 -1.50 -0.45 11.84
N ALA A 159 -0.46 -0.64 11.02
CA ALA A 159 -0.11 -1.96 10.46
C ALA A 159 0.26 -2.96 11.57
N ASN A 160 1.05 -2.54 12.54
CA ASN A 160 1.39 -3.36 13.70
C ASN A 160 0.15 -3.75 14.52
N LYS A 161 -0.74 -2.82 14.81
CA LYS A 161 -1.99 -3.08 15.53
C LYS A 161 -2.85 -4.13 14.83
N ILE A 162 -3.04 -3.99 13.52
CA ILE A 162 -3.78 -4.96 12.70
C ILE A 162 -3.09 -6.33 12.74
N ARG A 163 -1.77 -6.36 12.58
CA ARG A 163 -0.97 -7.58 12.60
C ARG A 163 -1.08 -8.32 13.92
N GLU A 164 -0.84 -7.66 15.05
CA GLU A 164 -0.87 -8.29 16.36
C GLU A 164 -2.27 -8.79 16.72
N SER A 165 -3.32 -8.00 16.47
CA SER A 165 -4.68 -8.44 16.74
C SER A 165 -5.09 -9.66 15.90
N LEU A 166 -4.71 -9.70 14.61
CA LEU A 166 -4.95 -10.87 13.77
C LEU A 166 -4.11 -12.08 14.20
N ARG A 167 -2.84 -11.88 14.63
CA ARG A 167 -2.00 -12.97 15.15
C ARG A 167 -2.63 -13.66 16.35
N GLU A 168 -3.13 -12.90 17.30
CA GLU A 168 -3.81 -13.44 18.48
C GLU A 168 -5.01 -14.31 18.09
N LYS A 169 -5.82 -13.82 17.14
CA LYS A 169 -7.06 -14.48 16.70
C LYS A 169 -6.83 -15.65 15.70
N THR A 170 -5.64 -15.76 15.11
CA THR A 170 -5.31 -16.82 14.13
C THR A 170 -4.35 -17.88 14.69
N GLY A 171 -4.19 -17.96 16.01
CA GLY A 171 -3.34 -18.97 16.65
C GLY A 171 -1.85 -18.70 16.49
N GLY A 172 -1.42 -17.44 16.47
CA GLY A 172 -0.02 -17.03 16.45
C GLY A 172 0.65 -17.07 15.09
N LYS A 173 -0.10 -17.05 14.00
CA LYS A 173 0.45 -17.03 12.64
C LYS A 173 1.39 -15.85 12.42
N ASP A 174 2.52 -16.10 11.75
CA ASP A 174 3.54 -15.09 11.48
C ASP A 174 3.47 -14.65 10.01
N PHE A 175 2.89 -13.47 9.79
CA PHE A 175 2.65 -12.85 8.48
C PHE A 175 3.00 -11.37 8.53
N ALA A 176 3.04 -10.71 7.36
CA ALA A 176 3.27 -9.28 7.26
C ALA A 176 1.97 -8.51 6.96
N VAL A 177 1.95 -7.23 7.32
CA VAL A 177 0.89 -6.28 6.95
C VAL A 177 1.51 -5.08 6.25
N ILE A 178 0.90 -4.66 5.14
CA ILE A 178 1.23 -3.44 4.39
C ILE A 178 -0.02 -2.58 4.30
N ILE A 179 0.07 -1.31 4.70
CA ILE A 179 -0.96 -0.31 4.42
C ILE A 179 -0.53 0.43 3.15
N THR A 180 -1.46 0.58 2.20
CA THR A 180 -1.16 1.13 0.88
C THR A 180 -2.06 2.29 0.52
N ASP A 181 -1.51 3.24 -0.26
CA ASP A 181 -2.23 4.32 -0.93
C ASP A 181 -1.83 4.41 -2.41
N THR A 182 -2.57 5.20 -3.19
CA THR A 182 -2.37 5.36 -4.62
C THR A 182 -1.70 6.68 -4.92
N PHE A 183 -0.45 6.65 -5.39
CA PHE A 183 0.33 7.84 -5.69
C PHE A 183 0.57 8.02 -7.20
N GLY A 184 0.63 9.29 -7.62
CA GLY A 184 1.21 9.65 -8.91
C GLY A 184 2.72 9.39 -8.93
N ARG A 185 3.30 9.33 -10.11
CA ARG A 185 4.73 9.07 -10.30
C ARG A 185 5.37 10.16 -11.17
N PRO A 186 6.54 10.66 -10.82
CA PRO A 186 7.31 11.54 -11.70
C PRO A 186 7.56 10.87 -13.06
N PHE A 187 7.45 11.64 -14.14
CA PHE A 187 7.81 11.23 -15.51
C PHE A 187 7.05 10.04 -16.11
N ARG A 188 5.96 9.61 -15.47
CA ARG A 188 5.11 8.53 -15.99
C ARG A 188 3.64 8.86 -15.81
N GLU A 189 2.85 8.57 -16.82
CA GLU A 189 1.40 8.60 -16.72
C GLU A 189 0.86 7.46 -15.82
N GLY A 190 -0.32 7.69 -15.26
CA GLY A 190 -0.99 6.74 -14.38
C GLY A 190 -0.42 6.75 -12.95
N GLN A 191 -1.27 6.31 -12.05
CA GLN A 191 -0.96 6.13 -10.63
C GLN A 191 -0.59 4.68 -10.35
N THR A 192 0.02 4.42 -9.21
CA THR A 192 0.28 3.07 -8.70
C THR A 192 0.11 3.05 -7.19
N ASN A 193 -0.20 1.89 -6.63
CA ASN A 193 -0.18 1.76 -5.19
C ASN A 193 1.25 1.67 -4.67
N VAL A 194 1.48 2.34 -3.56
CA VAL A 194 2.73 2.31 -2.79
C VAL A 194 2.44 2.00 -1.34
N ALA A 195 3.41 1.43 -0.65
CA ALA A 195 3.32 1.20 0.78
C ALA A 195 3.48 2.53 1.54
N ILE A 196 2.60 2.78 2.51
CA ILE A 196 2.67 3.94 3.41
C ILE A 196 2.83 3.53 4.88
N GLY A 197 2.69 2.24 5.20
CA GLY A 197 2.92 1.67 6.53
C GLY A 197 3.13 0.17 6.42
N ILE A 198 3.98 -0.39 7.29
CA ILE A 198 4.39 -1.80 7.24
C ILE A 198 4.52 -2.41 8.62
N ALA A 199 4.31 -3.73 8.72
CA ALA A 199 4.60 -4.53 9.89
C ALA A 199 5.07 -5.94 9.49
N GLY A 200 6.12 -6.45 10.13
CA GLY A 200 6.62 -7.81 9.94
C GLY A 200 7.38 -8.09 8.64
N ILE A 201 7.76 -7.05 7.89
CA ILE A 201 8.48 -7.16 6.61
C ILE A 201 9.55 -6.08 6.48
N GLU A 202 10.71 -6.41 5.93
CA GLU A 202 11.70 -5.42 5.50
C GLU A 202 11.25 -4.75 4.19
N PRO A 203 11.26 -3.40 4.11
CA PRO A 203 10.71 -2.70 2.95
C PRO A 203 11.59 -2.80 1.70
N ILE A 204 12.90 -3.00 1.89
CA ILE A 204 13.89 -3.02 0.81
C ILE A 204 14.57 -4.38 0.79
N LYS A 205 14.62 -5.00 -0.38
CA LYS A 205 15.46 -6.15 -0.65
C LYS A 205 16.75 -5.70 -1.30
N SER A 206 17.85 -5.79 -0.55
CA SER A 206 19.19 -5.45 -1.05
C SER A 206 19.85 -6.64 -1.70
N TYR A 207 20.40 -6.43 -2.89
CA TYR A 207 21.28 -7.36 -3.60
C TYR A 207 22.75 -6.90 -3.57
N VAL A 208 23.06 -5.86 -2.80
CA VAL A 208 24.41 -5.33 -2.69
C VAL A 208 25.34 -6.42 -2.14
N GLY A 209 26.45 -6.65 -2.85
CA GLY A 209 27.43 -7.70 -2.52
C GLY A 209 27.12 -9.09 -3.08
N SER A 210 25.89 -9.35 -3.55
CA SER A 210 25.53 -10.59 -4.24
C SER A 210 26.18 -10.63 -5.64
N ALA A 211 26.46 -11.84 -6.13
CA ALA A 211 26.94 -12.03 -7.50
C ALA A 211 25.73 -12.18 -8.45
N ASP A 212 25.82 -11.56 -9.63
CA ASP A 212 24.91 -11.85 -10.74
C ASP A 212 25.18 -13.25 -11.33
N MET A 213 24.41 -13.66 -12.34
CA MET A 213 24.54 -14.97 -12.98
C MET A 213 25.93 -15.21 -13.64
N TYR A 214 26.73 -14.16 -13.83
CA TYR A 214 28.08 -14.24 -14.40
C TYR A 214 29.18 -13.98 -13.35
N GLY A 215 28.81 -13.93 -12.06
CA GLY A 215 29.78 -13.75 -10.96
C GLY A 215 30.18 -12.30 -10.68
N LYS A 216 29.56 -11.29 -11.35
CA LYS A 216 29.84 -9.87 -11.10
C LYS A 216 29.08 -9.39 -9.87
N LYS A 217 29.77 -8.82 -8.89
CA LYS A 217 29.17 -8.27 -7.68
C LYS A 217 28.29 -7.06 -7.99
N LEU A 218 27.02 -7.12 -7.54
CA LEU A 218 26.09 -6.02 -7.57
C LEU A 218 26.46 -4.98 -6.49
N ARG A 219 26.46 -3.70 -6.86
CA ARG A 219 26.95 -2.61 -5.99
C ARG A 219 25.86 -1.69 -5.46
N VAL A 220 24.72 -1.59 -6.16
CA VAL A 220 23.69 -0.58 -5.88
C VAL A 220 22.26 -1.11 -6.07
N THR A 221 22.07 -2.41 -6.28
CA THR A 221 20.75 -2.95 -6.58
C THR A 221 19.97 -3.16 -5.31
N GLU A 222 18.96 -2.34 -5.12
CA GLU A 222 18.00 -2.39 -4.03
C GLU A 222 16.58 -2.25 -4.59
N ILE A 223 15.66 -3.11 -4.15
CA ILE A 223 14.29 -3.18 -4.64
C ILE A 223 13.34 -2.83 -3.49
N ALA A 224 12.44 -1.89 -3.72
CA ALA A 224 11.37 -1.50 -2.80
C ALA A 224 10.25 -2.55 -2.85
N VAL A 225 10.48 -3.72 -2.27
CA VAL A 225 9.59 -4.89 -2.42
C VAL A 225 8.19 -4.65 -1.87
N VAL A 226 8.03 -3.79 -0.85
CA VAL A 226 6.71 -3.49 -0.32
C VAL A 226 5.87 -2.63 -1.28
N ASP A 227 6.51 -1.78 -2.10
CA ASP A 227 5.84 -1.04 -3.17
C ASP A 227 5.44 -1.97 -4.33
N GLU A 228 6.29 -2.93 -4.69
CA GLU A 228 5.94 -3.95 -5.69
C GLU A 228 4.76 -4.81 -5.23
N ILE A 229 4.74 -5.22 -3.95
CA ILE A 229 3.64 -5.98 -3.35
C ILE A 229 2.36 -5.13 -3.31
N ALA A 230 2.45 -3.85 -2.89
CA ALA A 230 1.32 -2.92 -2.88
C ALA A 230 0.74 -2.72 -4.29
N SER A 231 1.61 -2.55 -5.29
CA SER A 231 1.20 -2.43 -6.70
C SER A 231 0.57 -3.71 -7.25
N ALA A 232 1.08 -4.88 -6.88
CA ALA A 232 0.51 -6.17 -7.27
C ALA A 232 -0.88 -6.39 -6.65
N ALA A 233 -1.07 -6.00 -5.38
CA ALA A 233 -2.35 -6.08 -4.69
C ALA A 233 -3.42 -5.19 -5.36
N GLU A 234 -3.04 -4.02 -5.91
CA GLU A 234 -3.97 -3.11 -6.59
C GLU A 234 -4.63 -3.77 -7.81
N LEU A 235 -3.97 -4.71 -8.48
CA LEU A 235 -4.56 -5.47 -9.60
C LEU A 235 -5.86 -6.20 -9.20
N ALA A 236 -6.00 -6.54 -7.91
CA ALA A 236 -7.18 -7.19 -7.37
C ALA A 236 -8.06 -6.25 -6.52
N MET A 237 -7.51 -5.19 -5.95
CA MET A 237 -8.26 -4.19 -5.18
C MET A 237 -9.20 -3.40 -6.06
N GLY A 238 -8.67 -2.82 -7.13
CA GLY A 238 -9.38 -1.87 -7.98
C GLY A 238 -9.90 -0.67 -7.20
N LYS A 239 -10.80 0.10 -7.84
CA LYS A 239 -11.40 1.30 -7.22
C LYS A 239 -12.89 1.16 -6.92
N LEU A 240 -13.57 0.21 -7.58
CA LEU A 240 -15.03 0.05 -7.52
C LEU A 240 -15.45 -1.31 -6.96
N GLU A 241 -14.51 -2.25 -6.82
CA GLU A 241 -14.74 -3.66 -6.54
C GLU A 241 -15.03 -3.97 -5.06
N ARG A 242 -14.89 -2.98 -4.18
CA ARG A 242 -15.03 -3.12 -2.72
C ARG A 242 -14.10 -4.18 -2.13
N VAL A 243 -12.85 -4.21 -2.61
CA VAL A 243 -11.80 -5.13 -2.17
C VAL A 243 -10.70 -4.31 -1.46
N PRO A 244 -10.91 -3.86 -0.22
CA PRO A 244 -9.91 -3.04 0.47
C PRO A 244 -8.78 -3.84 1.11
N VAL A 245 -8.82 -5.17 1.03
CA VAL A 245 -7.82 -6.06 1.61
C VAL A 245 -7.47 -7.15 0.61
N VAL A 246 -6.18 -7.47 0.49
CA VAL A 246 -5.66 -8.52 -0.38
C VAL A 246 -4.59 -9.31 0.36
N ILE A 247 -4.60 -10.64 0.23
CA ILE A 247 -3.50 -11.49 0.67
C ILE A 247 -2.59 -11.77 -0.53
N ILE A 248 -1.30 -11.51 -0.37
CA ILE A 248 -0.24 -12.00 -1.27
C ILE A 248 0.39 -13.21 -0.62
N ARG A 249 0.23 -14.37 -1.24
CA ARG A 249 0.72 -15.67 -0.76
C ARG A 249 1.80 -16.23 -1.67
N GLY A 250 2.81 -16.88 -1.08
CA GLY A 250 3.87 -17.55 -1.83
C GLY A 250 5.09 -16.67 -2.13
N TYR A 251 5.02 -15.35 -1.87
CA TYR A 251 6.19 -14.50 -1.98
C TYR A 251 7.11 -14.67 -0.76
N LYS A 252 8.40 -14.93 -0.98
CA LYS A 252 9.40 -15.05 0.09
C LYS A 252 10.02 -13.68 0.38
N TYR A 253 9.63 -13.07 1.48
CA TYR A 253 10.15 -11.78 1.92
C TYR A 253 11.11 -11.91 3.10
N GLN A 254 11.90 -10.88 3.33
CA GLN A 254 12.80 -10.78 4.48
C GLN A 254 12.03 -10.23 5.68
N LYS A 255 12.10 -10.94 6.80
CA LYS A 255 11.56 -10.46 8.08
C LYS A 255 12.55 -9.46 8.69
N PRO A 256 12.08 -8.45 9.43
CA PRO A 256 12.95 -7.51 10.11
C PRO A 256 13.77 -8.22 11.21
N GLU A 257 15.05 -7.87 11.34
CA GLU A 257 15.91 -8.38 12.42
C GLU A 257 15.45 -7.91 13.81
N LYS A 258 14.82 -6.74 13.86
CA LYS A 258 14.19 -6.16 15.05
C LYS A 258 12.77 -5.79 14.67
N GLU A 259 11.83 -5.81 15.63
CA GLU A 259 10.42 -5.44 15.40
C GLU A 259 10.20 -4.03 14.81
N SER A 260 11.25 -3.25 14.63
CA SER A 260 11.27 -1.86 14.18
C SER A 260 11.61 -1.68 12.70
N SER A 261 11.07 -2.50 11.78
CA SER A 261 11.11 -2.10 10.38
C SER A 261 10.10 -0.98 10.16
N ALA A 262 10.51 0.10 9.53
CA ALA A 262 9.69 1.28 9.31
C ALA A 262 9.67 1.66 7.83
N ILE A 263 8.52 2.16 7.39
CA ILE A 263 8.33 2.65 6.03
C ILE A 263 9.28 3.82 5.71
N SER A 264 9.73 4.54 6.72
CA SER A 264 10.71 5.63 6.57
C SER A 264 12.02 5.21 5.89
N LYS A 265 12.38 3.92 5.89
CA LYS A 265 13.53 3.39 5.14
C LYS A 265 13.40 3.59 3.62
N LEU A 266 12.16 3.72 3.09
CA LEU A 266 11.92 4.02 1.68
C LEU A 266 12.00 5.52 1.35
N ILE A 267 11.87 6.39 2.37
CA ILE A 267 11.87 7.83 2.15
C ILE A 267 13.31 8.28 1.87
N ARG A 268 13.53 8.82 0.66
CA ARG A 268 14.84 9.31 0.26
C ARG A 268 15.17 10.60 1.04
N PRO A 269 16.33 10.67 1.71
CA PRO A 269 16.79 11.91 2.33
C PRO A 269 16.93 13.04 1.29
N LYS A 270 16.65 14.30 1.71
CA LYS A 270 16.71 15.50 0.82
C LYS A 270 18.06 15.61 0.09
N GLU A 271 19.15 15.28 0.77
CA GLU A 271 20.52 15.36 0.22
C GLU A 271 20.79 14.33 -0.89
N LYS A 272 19.99 13.28 -0.99
CA LYS A 272 20.07 12.24 -2.01
C LYS A 272 18.98 12.35 -3.07
N ASP A 273 18.09 13.33 -2.96
CA ASP A 273 17.00 13.53 -3.89
C ASP A 273 17.49 14.35 -5.10
N LEU A 274 17.40 13.74 -6.28
CA LEU A 274 17.80 14.37 -7.54
C LEU A 274 16.64 15.06 -8.27
N PHE A 275 15.44 15.07 -7.70
CA PHE A 275 14.22 15.57 -8.34
C PHE A 275 13.63 16.82 -7.69
N ARG A 276 14.25 17.30 -6.61
CA ARG A 276 13.91 18.56 -5.93
C ARG A 276 14.73 19.72 -6.45
#